data_c7cc284902c9a6635ef78743faa3ddc5
#
_entry.id   c7cc284902c9a6635ef78743faa3ddc5
#
_cell.length_a   1.000
_cell.length_b   1.000
_cell.length_c   1.000
_cell.angle_alpha   90.00
_cell.angle_beta   90.00
_cell.angle_gamma   90.00
#
_symmetry.space_group_name_H-M   'P 1'
#
loop_
_entity.id
_entity.type
_entity.pdbx_description
1 polymer ?
#
loop_
_entity_poly.entity_id
_entity_poly.type
_entity_poly.pdbx_seq_one_letter_code
_entity_poly.pdbx_strand_id
1 'polypeptide(L)'
;MKIIFLNLLLLPCILSLNEELLHYVSDDVSSGSYKYYSLMYEGIIKIQLISQSGDADLYASHTTTKLTYEPDHYSLQSTTCGEDIIVVPDSFKRPVSIGVYGHPSHELSKYTLLVYEVISTDEDTTYDQKTENIYKDSDNKV
;
A
#
# COMPACT_ATOMS: atom_id res chain seq x y z
N MET A 1 -31.12 -30.35 -36.87
CA MET A 1 -31.18 -29.77 -35.51
C MET A 1 -29.89 -29.01 -35.33
N LYS A 2 -29.91 -27.66 -35.40
CA LYS A 2 -28.73 -26.80 -35.23
C LYS A 2 -28.60 -26.45 -33.75
N ILE A 3 -27.54 -26.94 -33.12
CA ILE A 3 -27.18 -26.57 -31.75
C ILE A 3 -26.46 -25.26 -31.82
N ILE A 4 -27.09 -24.16 -31.34
CA ILE A 4 -26.45 -22.84 -31.21
C ILE A 4 -25.74 -22.87 -29.86
N PHE A 5 -24.40 -22.96 -29.90
CA PHE A 5 -23.57 -22.69 -28.73
C PHE A 5 -23.61 -21.19 -28.45
N LEU A 6 -24.39 -20.79 -27.47
CA LEU A 6 -24.34 -19.46 -26.90
C LEU A 6 -23.06 -19.34 -26.07
N ASN A 7 -22.03 -18.79 -26.68
CA ASN A 7 -20.77 -18.50 -26.02
C ASN A 7 -20.99 -17.27 -25.11
N LEU A 8 -21.32 -17.53 -23.84
CA LEU A 8 -21.44 -16.51 -22.80
C LEU A 8 -20.01 -16.02 -22.50
N LEU A 9 -19.59 -14.95 -23.17
CA LEU A 9 -18.39 -14.22 -22.86
C LEU A 9 -18.56 -13.60 -21.46
N LEU A 10 -18.06 -14.29 -20.44
CA LEU A 10 -17.78 -13.70 -19.13
C LEU A 10 -16.68 -12.65 -19.33
N LEU A 11 -17.09 -11.40 -19.55
CA LEU A 11 -16.15 -10.28 -19.41
C LEU A 11 -15.70 -10.25 -17.93
N PRO A 12 -14.40 -10.41 -17.65
CA PRO A 12 -13.92 -10.11 -16.31
C PRO A 12 -14.14 -8.62 -16.09
N CYS A 13 -14.94 -8.29 -15.08
CA CYS A 13 -15.01 -6.92 -14.55
C CYS A 13 -13.62 -6.60 -14.00
N ILE A 14 -12.77 -6.00 -14.83
CA ILE A 14 -11.47 -5.49 -14.40
C ILE A 14 -11.81 -4.23 -13.59
N LEU A 15 -11.84 -4.35 -12.26
CA LEU A 15 -11.69 -3.22 -11.36
C LEU A 15 -10.31 -2.62 -11.65
N SER A 16 -10.28 -1.64 -12.53
CA SER A 16 -9.10 -0.83 -12.77
C SER A 16 -8.94 0.11 -11.57
N LEU A 17 -8.17 -0.29 -10.58
CA LEU A 17 -7.57 0.66 -9.66
C LEU A 17 -6.68 1.55 -10.52
N ASN A 18 -7.07 2.80 -10.71
CA ASN A 18 -6.24 3.77 -11.40
C ASN A 18 -5.10 4.15 -10.46
N GLU A 19 -3.92 3.62 -10.74
CA GLU A 19 -2.68 3.94 -10.05
C GLU A 19 -1.75 4.68 -11.01
N GLU A 20 -1.18 5.77 -10.56
CA GLU A 20 -0.18 6.53 -11.29
C GLU A 20 1.19 6.39 -10.63
N LEU A 21 2.21 5.96 -11.36
CA LEU A 21 3.58 5.89 -10.87
C LEU A 21 4.16 7.30 -10.73
N LEU A 22 4.42 7.73 -9.50
CA LEU A 22 4.98 9.04 -9.18
C LEU A 22 6.51 9.02 -9.13
N HIS A 23 7.08 7.94 -8.58
CA HIS A 23 8.52 7.86 -8.37
C HIS A 23 8.97 6.40 -8.24
N TYR A 24 10.26 6.16 -8.58
CA TYR A 24 10.92 4.90 -8.28
C TYR A 24 12.40 5.11 -7.95
N VAL A 25 12.96 4.21 -7.18
CA VAL A 25 14.39 4.16 -6.88
C VAL A 25 14.83 2.71 -6.76
N SER A 26 16.01 2.40 -7.32
CA SER A 26 16.69 1.11 -7.13
C SER A 26 17.96 1.34 -6.32
N ASP A 27 18.13 0.55 -5.26
CA ASP A 27 19.24 0.66 -4.33
C ASP A 27 19.52 -0.70 -3.70
N ASP A 28 20.46 -0.75 -2.77
CA ASP A 28 20.74 -1.90 -1.93
C ASP A 28 20.79 -1.51 -0.45
N VAL A 29 20.60 -2.49 0.42
CA VAL A 29 20.70 -2.33 1.86
C VAL A 29 21.42 -3.51 2.46
N SER A 30 22.40 -3.24 3.32
CA SER A 30 23.15 -4.28 4.03
C SER A 30 22.34 -4.90 5.15
N SER A 31 22.69 -6.13 5.52
CA SER A 31 22.12 -6.84 6.66
C SER A 31 22.04 -5.99 7.93
N GLY A 32 20.86 -5.94 8.54
CA GLY A 32 20.61 -5.17 9.78
C GLY A 32 20.68 -3.67 9.65
N SER A 33 20.79 -3.13 8.43
CA SER A 33 20.89 -1.70 8.14
C SER A 33 19.60 -1.15 7.56
N TYR A 34 19.50 0.17 7.48
CA TYR A 34 18.34 0.88 6.94
C TYR A 34 18.75 1.86 5.85
N LYS A 35 17.86 2.00 4.87
CA LYS A 35 17.82 3.14 3.94
C LYS A 35 16.54 3.93 4.22
N TYR A 36 16.66 5.25 4.31
CA TYR A 36 15.55 6.12 4.66
C TYR A 36 15.18 7.04 3.52
N TYR A 37 13.87 7.23 3.35
CA TYR A 37 13.28 8.15 2.38
C TYR A 37 12.22 8.99 3.06
N SER A 38 11.87 10.11 2.45
CA SER A 38 10.84 11.02 2.91
C SER A 38 9.74 11.14 1.86
N LEU A 39 8.54 10.70 2.20
CA LEU A 39 7.38 10.79 1.32
C LEU A 39 6.70 12.15 1.50
N MET A 40 6.72 12.96 0.44
CA MET A 40 6.13 14.30 0.41
C MET A 40 4.81 14.34 -0.35
N TYR A 41 4.51 13.35 -1.19
CA TYR A 41 3.29 13.30 -1.99
C TYR A 41 2.05 13.22 -1.10
N GLU A 42 1.05 14.05 -1.40
CA GLU A 42 -0.26 14.06 -0.75
C GLU A 42 -1.17 12.96 -1.34
N GLY A 43 -2.34 12.76 -0.75
CA GLY A 43 -3.31 11.76 -1.19
C GLY A 43 -3.01 10.35 -0.66
N ILE A 44 -3.71 9.37 -1.22
CA ILE A 44 -3.50 7.96 -0.88
C ILE A 44 -2.34 7.44 -1.72
N ILE A 45 -1.27 7.03 -1.06
CA ILE A 45 -0.03 6.61 -1.71
C ILE A 45 0.23 5.13 -1.44
N LYS A 46 0.33 4.34 -2.51
CA LYS A 46 0.83 2.97 -2.44
C LYS A 46 2.34 2.96 -2.61
N ILE A 47 3.03 2.33 -1.67
CA ILE A 47 4.48 2.08 -1.76
C ILE A 47 4.68 0.58 -1.92
N GLN A 48 5.42 0.20 -2.95
CA GLN A 48 5.74 -1.17 -3.29
C GLN A 48 7.25 -1.36 -3.27
N LEU A 49 7.72 -2.30 -2.47
CA LEU A 49 9.12 -2.69 -2.38
C LEU A 49 9.29 -4.06 -3.00
N ILE A 50 10.14 -4.18 -4.00
CA ILE A 50 10.44 -5.44 -4.68
C ILE A 50 11.89 -5.82 -4.38
N SER A 51 12.10 -6.87 -3.62
CA SER A 51 13.42 -7.46 -3.40
C SER A 51 13.84 -8.23 -4.65
N GLN A 52 14.85 -7.75 -5.36
CA GLN A 52 15.41 -8.41 -6.54
C GLN A 52 16.38 -9.53 -6.14
N SER A 53 17.06 -9.36 -5.01
CA SER A 53 17.88 -10.36 -4.34
C SER A 53 17.93 -10.05 -2.86
N GLY A 54 18.11 -11.07 -2.03
CA GLY A 54 18.05 -10.91 -0.58
C GLY A 54 16.61 -10.80 -0.09
N ASP A 55 16.42 -10.08 1.01
CA ASP A 55 15.14 -9.86 1.67
C ASP A 55 15.17 -8.47 2.31
N ALA A 56 14.41 -7.54 1.75
CA ALA A 56 14.28 -6.17 2.24
C ALA A 56 12.85 -5.95 2.74
N ASP A 57 12.70 -5.40 3.94
CA ASP A 57 11.43 -5.14 4.61
C ASP A 57 11.07 -3.65 4.55
N LEU A 58 9.78 -3.34 4.53
CA LEU A 58 9.25 -1.99 4.36
C LEU A 58 8.55 -1.49 5.62
N TYR A 59 8.93 -0.31 6.07
CA TYR A 59 8.33 0.38 7.22
C TYR A 59 7.99 1.83 6.88
N ALA A 60 6.94 2.36 7.51
CA ALA A 60 6.57 3.77 7.39
C ALA A 60 6.08 4.35 8.72
N SER A 61 6.36 5.63 8.97
CA SER A 61 5.85 6.37 10.12
C SER A 61 5.56 7.83 9.78
N HIS A 62 4.44 8.33 10.28
CA HIS A 62 4.08 9.76 10.22
C HIS A 62 4.33 10.49 11.54
N THR A 63 4.77 9.78 12.57
CA THR A 63 4.96 10.32 13.93
C THR A 63 6.42 10.43 14.34
N THR A 64 7.30 9.66 13.70
CA THR A 64 8.74 9.66 14.04
C THR A 64 9.62 9.56 12.80
N THR A 65 10.76 10.23 12.85
CA THR A 65 11.85 10.08 11.87
C THR A 65 12.84 8.98 12.30
N LYS A 66 12.77 8.52 13.56
CA LYS A 66 13.59 7.41 14.09
C LYS A 66 12.87 6.09 13.82
N LEU A 67 12.74 5.75 12.55
CA LEU A 67 12.05 4.57 12.07
C LEU A 67 12.93 3.32 12.22
N THR A 68 12.44 2.29 12.88
CA THR A 68 13.07 0.96 12.99
C THR A 68 12.00 -0.12 12.96
N TYR A 69 12.42 -1.40 12.97
CA TYR A 69 11.52 -2.55 13.08
C TYR A 69 10.86 -2.70 14.47
N GLU A 70 11.26 -1.90 15.45
CA GLU A 70 10.65 -1.92 16.78
C GLU A 70 9.19 -1.46 16.72
N PRO A 71 8.24 -2.15 17.38
CA PRO A 71 6.80 -1.90 17.23
C PRO A 71 6.35 -0.45 17.43
N ASP A 72 6.98 0.29 18.33
CA ASP A 72 6.61 1.68 18.62
C ASP A 72 7.26 2.70 17.67
N HIS A 73 8.11 2.23 16.75
CA HIS A 73 8.86 3.08 15.84
C HIS A 73 8.31 3.13 14.41
N TYR A 74 7.22 2.43 14.13
CA TYR A 74 6.54 2.49 12.84
C TYR A 74 5.02 2.58 13.01
N SER A 75 4.34 3.10 11.99
CA SER A 75 2.87 3.14 11.91
C SER A 75 2.34 2.08 10.95
N LEU A 76 3.09 1.77 9.91
CA LEU A 76 2.80 0.76 8.89
C LEU A 76 4.03 -0.09 8.64
N GLN A 77 3.83 -1.36 8.34
CA GLN A 77 4.88 -2.29 7.94
C GLN A 77 4.39 -3.30 6.91
N SER A 78 5.33 -3.81 6.12
CA SER A 78 5.21 -5.05 5.35
C SER A 78 6.55 -5.75 5.37
N THR A 79 6.56 -7.02 5.77
CA THR A 79 7.79 -7.82 6.00
C THR A 79 7.59 -9.22 5.45
N THR A 80 7.34 -9.30 4.15
CA THR A 80 7.13 -10.57 3.45
C THR A 80 8.38 -10.95 2.65
N CYS A 81 8.53 -12.22 2.31
CA CYS A 81 9.58 -12.61 1.39
C CYS A 81 9.22 -12.19 -0.03
N GLY A 82 9.99 -11.24 -0.60
CA GLY A 82 9.89 -10.83 -2.00
C GLY A 82 9.28 -9.45 -2.23
N GLU A 83 7.96 -9.34 -2.23
CA GLU A 83 7.26 -8.07 -2.49
C GLU A 83 6.54 -7.58 -1.24
N ASP A 84 6.81 -6.33 -0.86
CA ASP A 84 6.17 -5.65 0.26
C ASP A 84 5.36 -4.46 -0.22
N ILE A 85 4.13 -4.33 0.28
CA ILE A 85 3.23 -3.25 -0.08
C ILE A 85 2.66 -2.61 1.19
N ILE A 86 2.72 -1.28 1.25
CA ILE A 86 1.98 -0.48 2.22
C ILE A 86 1.17 0.59 1.50
N VAL A 87 0.00 0.93 2.06
CA VAL A 87 -0.81 2.04 1.60
C VAL A 87 -0.81 3.11 2.68
N VAL A 88 -0.26 4.27 2.35
CA VAL A 88 -0.20 5.44 3.22
C VAL A 88 -1.50 6.23 3.02
N PRO A 89 -2.36 6.33 4.05
CA PRO A 89 -3.62 7.06 3.92
C PRO A 89 -3.38 8.58 3.79
N ASP A 90 -4.32 9.27 3.17
CA ASP A 90 -4.31 10.72 3.03
C ASP A 90 -4.27 11.46 4.37
N SER A 91 -4.85 10.85 5.41
CA SER A 91 -4.85 11.39 6.79
C SER A 91 -3.47 11.45 7.47
N PHE A 92 -2.47 10.76 6.93
CA PHE A 92 -1.10 10.82 7.49
C PHE A 92 -0.46 12.16 7.14
N LYS A 93 -0.02 12.88 8.18
CA LYS A 93 0.69 14.14 8.00
C LYS A 93 2.01 13.93 7.26
N ARG A 94 2.26 14.75 6.24
CA ARG A 94 3.51 14.76 5.49
C ARG A 94 4.58 15.64 6.18
N PRO A 95 5.86 15.31 6.08
CA PRO A 95 6.41 14.13 5.40
C PRO A 95 6.19 12.84 6.18
N VAL A 96 5.97 11.72 5.47
CA VAL A 96 5.97 10.37 6.06
C VAL A 96 7.37 9.78 5.88
N SER A 97 7.96 9.30 6.98
CA SER A 97 9.25 8.61 6.94
C SER A 97 9.07 7.20 6.41
N ILE A 98 9.88 6.81 5.43
CA ILE A 98 9.92 5.48 4.84
C ILE A 98 11.26 4.85 5.17
N GLY A 99 11.26 3.61 5.66
CA GLY A 99 12.46 2.84 5.97
C GLY A 99 12.46 1.52 5.20
N VAL A 100 13.57 1.24 4.53
CA VAL A 100 13.86 -0.06 3.94
C VAL A 100 14.91 -0.73 4.80
N TYR A 101 14.57 -1.88 5.37
CA TYR A 101 15.42 -2.64 6.26
C TYR A 101 15.98 -3.88 5.57
N GLY A 102 17.28 -4.10 5.67
CA GLY A 102 17.92 -5.33 5.21
C GLY A 102 17.75 -6.45 6.22
N HIS A 103 16.90 -7.44 5.91
CA HIS A 103 16.70 -8.57 6.80
C HIS A 103 18.02 -9.35 7.02
N PRO A 104 18.34 -9.75 8.26
CA PRO A 104 19.64 -10.37 8.60
C PRO A 104 19.91 -11.72 7.97
N SER A 105 18.91 -12.33 7.33
CA SER A 105 19.08 -13.60 6.58
C SER A 105 20.02 -13.49 5.36
N HIS A 106 20.27 -12.26 4.89
CA HIS A 106 21.12 -11.97 3.73
C HIS A 106 22.11 -10.86 4.05
N GLU A 107 23.33 -10.95 3.55
CA GLU A 107 24.35 -9.90 3.76
C GLU A 107 24.00 -8.60 3.06
N LEU A 108 23.37 -8.72 1.88
CA LEU A 108 22.95 -7.58 1.05
C LEU A 108 21.62 -7.90 0.37
N SER A 109 20.70 -6.95 0.39
CA SER A 109 19.43 -7.01 -0.33
C SER A 109 19.36 -5.91 -1.36
N LYS A 110 19.14 -6.29 -2.64
CA LYS A 110 18.91 -5.34 -3.74
C LYS A 110 17.42 -5.20 -3.97
N TYR A 111 16.95 -3.98 -4.11
CA TYR A 111 15.52 -3.70 -4.22
C TYR A 111 15.20 -2.58 -5.20
N THR A 112 13.95 -2.55 -5.61
CA THR A 112 13.29 -1.40 -6.25
C THR A 112 12.12 -0.96 -5.40
N LEU A 113 12.09 0.32 -5.05
CA LEU A 113 11.00 0.97 -4.35
C LEU A 113 10.19 1.80 -5.35
N LEU A 114 8.89 1.56 -5.42
CA LEU A 114 7.95 2.21 -6.34
C LEU A 114 6.89 2.96 -5.52
N VAL A 115 6.57 4.16 -5.95
CA VAL A 115 5.59 5.04 -5.28
C VAL A 115 4.48 5.36 -6.28
N TYR A 116 3.24 5.02 -5.93
CA TYR A 116 2.06 5.24 -6.77
C TYR A 116 1.06 6.11 -6.05
N GLU A 117 0.41 7.02 -6.77
CA GLU A 117 -0.84 7.63 -6.36
C GLU A 117 -2.00 6.68 -6.66
N VAL A 118 -2.88 6.48 -5.68
CA VAL A 118 -4.10 5.72 -5.84
C VAL A 118 -5.23 6.69 -6.11
N ILE A 119 -5.72 6.73 -7.35
CA ILE A 119 -6.79 7.63 -7.78
C ILE A 119 -8.12 6.95 -7.43
N SER A 120 -8.83 7.47 -6.42
CA SER A 120 -10.21 7.06 -6.15
C SER A 120 -11.11 7.62 -7.25
N THR A 121 -11.75 6.76 -8.03
CA THR A 121 -12.87 7.18 -8.87
C THR A 121 -14.08 7.40 -7.98
N ASP A 122 -14.78 8.53 -8.15
CA ASP A 122 -15.92 8.99 -7.34
C ASP A 122 -17.13 8.02 -7.27
N GLU A 123 -17.02 6.82 -7.78
CA GLU A 123 -18.08 5.80 -7.72
C GLU A 123 -18.18 5.10 -6.36
N ASP A 124 -17.18 5.22 -5.48
CA ASP A 124 -17.14 4.49 -4.20
C ASP A 124 -17.79 5.26 -3.02
N THR A 125 -18.19 6.52 -3.23
CA THR A 125 -18.81 7.34 -2.14
C THR A 125 -20.28 7.03 -1.90
N THR A 126 -20.92 6.15 -2.69
CA THR A 126 -22.36 5.88 -2.58
C THR A 126 -22.70 4.77 -1.57
N TYR A 127 -21.72 3.98 -1.12
CA TYR A 127 -21.98 2.85 -0.23
C TYR A 127 -21.95 3.19 1.26
N ASP A 128 -21.17 4.19 1.70
CA ASP A 128 -21.07 4.53 3.13
C ASP A 128 -22.25 5.33 3.67
N GLN A 129 -22.95 6.11 2.82
CA GLN A 129 -24.11 6.89 3.28
C GLN A 129 -25.39 6.06 3.47
N LYS A 130 -25.48 4.87 2.88
CA LYS A 130 -26.66 4.03 3.00
C LYS A 130 -26.69 3.19 4.27
N THR A 131 -25.53 2.91 4.85
CA THR A 131 -25.40 2.14 6.10
C THR A 131 -25.66 3.00 7.33
N GLU A 132 -25.30 4.30 7.32
CA GLU A 132 -25.54 5.20 8.44
C GLU A 132 -27.02 5.56 8.62
N ASN A 133 -27.79 5.58 7.54
CA ASN A 133 -29.23 5.88 7.59
C ASN A 133 -30.08 4.70 8.08
N ILE A 134 -29.57 3.47 8.04
CA ILE A 134 -30.29 2.28 8.54
C ILE A 134 -30.19 2.18 10.07
N TYR A 135 -29.10 2.66 10.68
CA TYR A 135 -28.93 2.63 12.13
C TYR A 135 -29.65 3.74 12.88
N LYS A 136 -29.99 4.86 12.22
CA LYS A 136 -30.71 5.97 12.87
C LYS A 136 -32.24 5.77 12.95
N ASP A 137 -32.80 4.85 12.21
CA ASP A 137 -34.25 4.60 12.18
C ASP A 137 -34.72 3.50 13.16
N SER A 138 -33.78 2.79 13.83
CA SER A 138 -34.10 1.74 14.80
C SER A 138 -34.20 2.20 16.25
N ASP A 139 -33.76 3.42 16.58
CA ASP A 139 -33.75 3.92 17.97
C ASP A 139 -34.94 4.83 18.35
N ASN A 140 -35.92 4.95 17.47
CA ASN A 140 -37.08 5.84 17.72
C ASN A 140 -38.44 5.12 17.75
N LYS A 141 -38.49 3.92 18.38
CA LYS A 141 -39.76 3.29 18.78
C LYS A 141 -39.70 2.78 20.20
N VAL A 142 -40.03 3.65 21.13
CA VAL A 142 -40.66 3.32 22.40
C VAL A 142 -41.91 4.17 22.52
#